data_7ddd06a79958f941af8052eb79248935
#
_entry.id   7ddd06a79958f941af8052eb79248935
#
_cell.length_a   1.000
_cell.length_b   1.000
_cell.length_c   1.000
_cell.angle_alpha   90.00
_cell.angle_beta   90.00
_cell.angle_gamma   90.00
#
_symmetry.space_group_name_H-M   'P 1'
#
loop_
_entity.id
_entity.type
_entity.pdbx_description
1 polymer ?
#
loop_
_entity_poly.entity_id
_entity_poly.type
_entity_poly.pdbx_seq_one_letter_code
_entity_poly.pdbx_strand_id
1 'polypeptide(L)'
;MTIVTNQPEADAANEQRLVKSAERVRDLGEVFTPSHIVNDMLNLLPDEMWRTHPPATFLEPACGDGNFLIAILDRKLQHVTSHTDDPQTRQILALAALASIYGVDISPENILGGHPDHPIGARDRLLSQL
;
A
#
# COMPACT_ATOMS: atom_id res chain seq x y z
N MET A 1 -5.05 -9.02 39.61
CA MET A 1 -4.37 -9.71 38.52
C MET A 1 -4.19 -8.73 37.37
N THR A 2 -3.01 -8.14 37.28
CA THR A 2 -2.74 -7.05 36.33
C THR A 2 -2.13 -7.66 35.08
N ILE A 3 -2.84 -7.53 33.95
CA ILE A 3 -2.32 -7.93 32.65
C ILE A 3 -1.47 -6.76 32.13
N VAL A 4 -0.16 -6.90 32.15
CA VAL A 4 0.77 -5.99 31.50
C VAL A 4 0.82 -6.40 30.03
N THR A 5 0.14 -5.64 29.18
CA THR A 5 0.27 -5.78 27.73
C THR A 5 1.59 -5.14 27.29
N ASN A 6 2.50 -5.96 26.82
CA ASN A 6 3.78 -5.57 26.25
C ASN A 6 3.56 -4.92 24.87
N GLN A 7 3.32 -3.60 24.83
CA GLN A 7 3.20 -2.84 23.56
C GLN A 7 4.48 -2.15 23.04
N PRO A 8 5.60 -2.04 23.79
CA PRO A 8 6.76 -1.31 23.28
C PRO A 8 7.57 -2.04 22.19
N GLU A 9 7.46 -3.36 22.07
CA GLU A 9 8.23 -4.09 21.03
C GLU A 9 7.63 -3.99 19.62
N ALA A 10 6.31 -3.85 19.52
CA ALA A 10 5.64 -3.67 18.22
C ALA A 10 5.88 -2.26 17.65
N ASP A 11 5.93 -1.25 18.49
CA ASP A 11 6.20 0.13 18.09
C ASP A 11 7.67 0.32 17.69
N ALA A 12 8.62 -0.29 18.43
CA ALA A 12 10.04 -0.26 18.09
C ALA A 12 10.35 -1.01 16.77
N ALA A 13 9.68 -2.14 16.51
CA ALA A 13 9.82 -2.86 15.24
C ALA A 13 9.20 -2.08 14.06
N ASN A 14 8.16 -1.31 14.31
CA ASN A 14 7.54 -0.45 13.31
C ASN A 14 8.38 0.81 13.03
N GLU A 15 8.99 1.40 14.04
CA GLU A 15 9.94 2.51 13.88
C GLU A 15 11.22 2.07 13.14
N GLN A 16 11.73 0.87 13.37
CA GLN A 16 12.87 0.32 12.64
C GLN A 16 12.58 0.07 11.16
N ARG A 17 11.31 -0.20 10.79
CA ARG A 17 10.88 -0.32 9.39
C ARG A 17 10.78 1.04 8.67
N LEU A 18 10.75 2.13 9.41
CA LEU A 18 10.70 3.50 8.86
C LEU A 18 12.09 4.02 8.45
N VAL A 19 13.17 3.37 8.87
CA VAL A 19 14.54 3.79 8.54
C VAL A 19 15.10 2.86 7.47
N LYS A 20 15.11 3.33 6.24
CA LYS A 20 15.90 2.71 5.18
C LYS A 20 17.38 2.91 5.46
N SER A 21 18.25 2.07 4.89
CA SER A 21 19.70 2.21 5.09
C SER A 21 20.15 3.66 4.78
N ALA A 22 21.09 4.19 5.54
CA ALA A 22 21.58 5.55 5.36
C ALA A 22 22.12 5.80 3.93
N GLU A 23 22.61 4.76 3.28
CA GLU A 23 23.08 4.82 1.89
C GLU A 23 21.94 5.05 0.92
N ARG A 24 20.82 4.32 1.05
CA ARG A 24 19.64 4.49 0.18
C ARG A 24 18.98 5.85 0.36
N VAL A 25 18.89 6.34 1.61
CA VAL A 25 18.37 7.69 1.89
C VAL A 25 19.25 8.75 1.25
N ARG A 26 20.58 8.61 1.35
CA ARG A 26 21.53 9.57 0.78
C ARG A 26 21.55 9.54 -0.74
N ASP A 27 21.56 8.35 -1.35
CA ASP A 27 21.83 8.17 -2.77
C ASP A 27 20.54 8.21 -3.62
N LEU A 28 19.41 7.77 -3.07
CA LEU A 28 18.12 7.70 -3.76
C LEU A 28 17.05 8.63 -3.18
N GLY A 29 17.31 9.26 -2.03
CA GLY A 29 16.31 10.07 -1.33
C GLY A 29 15.12 9.26 -0.81
N GLU A 30 15.30 7.96 -0.61
CA GLU A 30 14.22 7.08 -0.18
C GLU A 30 13.84 7.34 1.27
N VAL A 31 12.60 7.76 1.49
CA VAL A 31 12.00 7.94 2.80
C VAL A 31 10.64 7.25 2.81
N PHE A 32 10.37 6.48 3.87
CA PHE A 32 9.04 5.91 4.09
C PHE A 32 8.03 6.99 4.44
N THR A 33 6.88 6.95 3.78
CA THR A 33 5.72 7.74 4.20
C THR A 33 4.91 6.91 5.21
N PRO A 34 4.74 7.38 6.46
CA PRO A 34 3.96 6.67 7.46
C PRO A 34 2.51 6.47 7.03
N SER A 35 1.89 5.36 7.45
CA SER A 35 0.54 4.98 7.02
C SER A 35 -0.53 6.04 7.33
N HIS A 36 -0.43 6.75 8.46
CA HIS A 36 -1.36 7.82 8.81
C HIS A 36 -1.26 8.98 7.83
N ILE A 37 -0.04 9.39 7.40
CA ILE A 37 0.15 10.44 6.39
C ILE A 37 -0.41 10.00 5.04
N VAL A 38 -0.16 8.74 4.62
CA VAL A 38 -0.75 8.18 3.40
C VAL A 38 -2.27 8.30 3.44
N ASN A 39 -2.89 7.89 4.56
CA ASN A 39 -4.34 7.96 4.71
C ASN A 39 -4.86 9.39 4.72
N ASP A 40 -4.19 10.32 5.38
CA ASP A 40 -4.56 11.74 5.40
C ASP A 40 -4.51 12.33 3.99
N MET A 41 -3.48 12.01 3.20
CA MET A 41 -3.39 12.45 1.81
C MET A 41 -4.52 11.84 0.94
N LEU A 42 -4.82 10.57 1.10
CA LEU A 42 -5.91 9.91 0.37
C LEU A 42 -7.30 10.43 0.77
N ASN A 43 -7.46 10.92 2.00
CA ASN A 43 -8.69 11.56 2.46
C ASN A 43 -8.98 12.90 1.77
N LEU A 44 -7.99 13.52 1.12
CA LEU A 44 -8.17 14.74 0.32
C LEU A 44 -8.81 14.46 -1.05
N LEU A 45 -8.83 13.21 -1.50
CA LEU A 45 -9.40 12.84 -2.79
C LEU A 45 -10.93 12.79 -2.70
N PRO A 46 -11.64 13.23 -3.75
CA PRO A 46 -13.09 13.15 -3.79
C PRO A 46 -13.59 11.70 -3.79
N ASP A 47 -14.77 11.47 -3.25
CA ASP A 47 -15.37 10.12 -3.11
C ASP A 47 -15.54 9.39 -4.45
N GLU A 48 -15.70 10.12 -5.55
CA GLU A 48 -15.82 9.55 -6.88
C GLU A 48 -14.58 8.76 -7.32
N MET A 49 -13.41 9.06 -6.74
CA MET A 49 -12.17 8.34 -7.04
C MET A 49 -12.21 6.88 -6.56
N TRP A 50 -13.10 6.56 -5.63
CA TRP A 50 -13.21 5.22 -5.06
C TRP A 50 -14.26 4.33 -5.73
N ARG A 51 -14.93 4.84 -6.76
CA ARG A 51 -15.95 4.07 -7.51
C ARG A 51 -15.42 2.72 -7.97
N THR A 52 -16.33 1.72 -7.97
CA THR A 52 -16.03 0.37 -8.44
C THR A 52 -16.18 0.21 -9.95
N HIS A 53 -17.04 1.02 -10.60
CA HIS A 53 -17.30 0.88 -12.03
C HIS A 53 -17.73 2.22 -12.67
N PRO A 54 -17.00 2.71 -13.69
CA PRO A 54 -15.64 2.32 -14.03
C PRO A 54 -14.67 2.72 -12.91
N PRO A 55 -13.66 1.90 -12.61
CA PRO A 55 -12.69 2.25 -11.57
C PRO A 55 -11.84 3.44 -12.02
N ALA A 56 -11.63 4.41 -11.12
CA ALA A 56 -10.67 5.48 -11.38
C ALA A 56 -9.23 4.93 -11.41
N THR A 57 -8.43 5.46 -12.32
CA THR A 57 -7.02 5.08 -12.48
C THR A 57 -6.14 5.87 -11.52
N PHE A 58 -5.21 5.19 -10.87
CA PHE A 58 -4.18 5.80 -10.01
C PHE A 58 -2.80 5.51 -10.57
N LEU A 59 -1.94 6.51 -10.56
CA LEU A 59 -0.53 6.39 -10.90
C LEU A 59 0.31 6.98 -9.77
N GLU A 60 1.19 6.17 -9.20
CA GLU A 60 2.21 6.60 -8.24
C GLU A 60 3.59 6.53 -8.93
N PRO A 61 4.18 7.67 -9.31
CA PRO A 61 5.40 7.70 -10.10
C PRO A 61 6.69 7.45 -9.30
N ALA A 62 6.59 7.35 -7.97
CA ALA A 62 7.69 7.04 -7.07
C ALA A 62 7.19 6.11 -5.96
N CYS A 63 6.70 4.93 -6.36
CA CYS A 63 5.87 4.11 -5.48
C CYS A 63 6.63 3.45 -4.33
N GLY A 64 7.97 3.43 -4.37
CA GLY A 64 8.76 2.73 -3.37
C GLY A 64 8.34 1.27 -3.25
N ASP A 65 8.19 0.80 -2.04
CA ASP A 65 7.68 -0.54 -1.72
C ASP A 65 6.15 -0.65 -1.71
N GLY A 66 5.46 0.37 -2.18
CA GLY A 66 4.03 0.35 -2.49
C GLY A 66 3.09 0.77 -1.37
N ASN A 67 3.50 1.54 -0.37
CA ASN A 67 2.62 1.95 0.72
C ASN A 67 1.36 2.69 0.26
N PHE A 68 1.49 3.64 -0.68
CA PHE A 68 0.33 4.31 -1.29
C PHE A 68 -0.52 3.36 -2.12
N LEU A 69 0.12 2.50 -2.93
CA LEU A 69 -0.60 1.56 -3.81
C LEU A 69 -1.45 0.59 -3.00
N ILE A 70 -0.92 0.10 -1.87
CA ILE A 70 -1.64 -0.81 -0.96
C ILE A 70 -2.83 -0.09 -0.31
N ALA A 71 -2.64 1.12 0.19
CA ALA A 71 -3.71 1.91 0.80
C ALA A 71 -4.81 2.26 -0.21
N ILE A 72 -4.45 2.55 -1.47
CA ILE A 72 -5.41 2.77 -2.56
C ILE A 72 -6.20 1.49 -2.85
N LEU A 73 -5.51 0.35 -2.99
CA LEU A 73 -6.16 -0.93 -3.26
C LEU A 73 -7.12 -1.31 -2.13
N ASP A 74 -6.69 -1.18 -0.87
CA ASP A 74 -7.51 -1.49 0.30
C ASP A 74 -8.83 -0.69 0.29
N ARG A 75 -8.77 0.62 0.05
CA ARG A 75 -9.97 1.48 -0.08
C ARG A 75 -10.87 1.04 -1.22
N LYS A 76 -10.30 0.71 -2.38
CA LYS A 76 -11.07 0.20 -3.53
C LYS A 76 -11.76 -1.12 -3.20
N LEU A 77 -11.07 -2.05 -2.53
CA LEU A 77 -11.65 -3.33 -2.13
C LEU A 77 -12.77 -3.18 -1.09
N GLN A 78 -12.65 -2.21 -0.17
CA GLN A 78 -13.73 -1.86 0.75
C GLN A 78 -14.97 -1.38 0.00
N HIS A 79 -14.82 -0.54 -1.02
CA HIS A 79 -15.92 -0.12 -1.89
C HIS A 79 -16.52 -1.28 -2.68
N VAL A 80 -15.71 -2.19 -3.21
CA VAL A 80 -16.19 -3.41 -3.86
C VAL A 80 -17.05 -4.23 -2.91
N THR A 81 -16.58 -4.43 -1.68
CA THR A 81 -17.30 -5.20 -0.65
C THR A 81 -18.64 -4.56 -0.27
N SER A 82 -18.71 -3.23 -0.25
CA SER A 82 -19.94 -2.50 0.05
C SER A 82 -20.92 -2.43 -1.14
N HIS A 83 -20.43 -2.66 -2.37
CA HIS A 83 -21.22 -2.52 -3.60
C HIS A 83 -22.05 -3.77 -3.92
N THR A 84 -21.53 -4.96 -3.63
CA THR A 84 -22.18 -6.23 -3.98
C THR A 84 -21.85 -7.34 -3.00
N ASP A 85 -22.84 -8.21 -2.76
CA ASP A 85 -22.67 -9.45 -1.99
C ASP A 85 -22.44 -10.67 -2.91
N ASP A 86 -22.62 -10.52 -4.23
CA ASP A 86 -22.37 -11.60 -5.18
C ASP A 86 -20.87 -11.90 -5.32
N PRO A 87 -20.42 -13.13 -4.98
CA PRO A 87 -19.01 -13.47 -4.96
C PRO A 87 -18.33 -13.31 -6.32
N GLN A 88 -19.02 -13.65 -7.41
CA GLN A 88 -18.45 -13.57 -8.76
C GLN A 88 -18.27 -12.12 -9.21
N THR A 89 -19.27 -11.28 -8.99
CA THR A 89 -19.18 -9.84 -9.27
C THR A 89 -18.10 -9.19 -8.42
N ARG A 90 -18.02 -9.55 -7.13
CA ARG A 90 -16.98 -9.05 -6.21
C ARG A 90 -15.57 -9.38 -6.71
N GLN A 91 -15.35 -10.60 -7.21
CA GLN A 91 -14.06 -11.03 -7.74
C GLN A 91 -13.67 -10.22 -9.00
N ILE A 92 -14.62 -10.02 -9.92
CA ILE A 92 -14.40 -9.22 -11.14
C ILE A 92 -14.04 -7.77 -10.79
N LEU A 93 -14.79 -7.16 -9.86
CA LEU A 93 -14.56 -5.78 -9.45
C LEU A 93 -13.23 -5.62 -8.68
N ALA A 94 -12.84 -6.62 -7.89
CA ALA A 94 -11.54 -6.62 -7.21
C ALA A 94 -10.37 -6.67 -8.21
N LEU A 95 -10.46 -7.50 -9.24
CA LEU A 95 -9.47 -7.53 -10.32
C LEU A 95 -9.43 -6.22 -11.11
N ALA A 96 -10.59 -5.62 -11.38
CA ALA A 96 -10.66 -4.31 -12.05
C ALA A 96 -10.04 -3.21 -11.17
N ALA A 97 -10.25 -3.24 -9.86
CA ALA A 97 -9.63 -2.34 -8.91
C ALA A 97 -8.10 -2.45 -8.96
N LEU A 98 -7.56 -3.67 -8.88
CA LEU A 98 -6.12 -3.90 -9.00
C LEU A 98 -5.57 -3.41 -10.34
N ALA A 99 -6.24 -3.73 -11.46
CA ALA A 99 -5.83 -3.34 -12.80
C ALA A 99 -5.88 -1.82 -13.06
N SER A 100 -6.50 -1.04 -12.17
CA SER A 100 -6.57 0.42 -12.26
C SER A 100 -5.47 1.15 -11.50
N ILE A 101 -4.53 0.43 -10.89
CA ILE A 101 -3.45 0.98 -10.05
C ILE A 101 -2.11 0.73 -10.73
N TYR A 102 -1.33 1.78 -10.89
CA TYR A 102 -0.02 1.76 -11.52
C TYR A 102 1.02 2.35 -10.58
N GLY A 103 2.14 1.64 -10.42
CA GLY A 103 3.30 2.12 -9.68
C GLY A 103 4.54 2.09 -10.55
N VAL A 104 5.36 3.12 -10.42
CA VAL A 104 6.66 3.21 -11.06
C VAL A 104 7.70 3.51 -9.99
N ASP A 105 8.84 2.88 -10.06
CA ASP A 105 9.99 3.19 -9.20
C ASP A 105 11.29 2.99 -9.98
N ILE A 106 12.30 3.78 -9.64
CA ILE A 106 13.63 3.69 -10.25
C ILE A 106 14.39 2.45 -9.76
N SER A 107 14.07 1.96 -8.57
CA SER A 107 14.72 0.81 -7.94
C SER A 107 13.92 -0.47 -8.18
N PRO A 108 14.48 -1.44 -8.95
CA PRO A 108 13.81 -2.72 -9.18
C PRO A 108 13.48 -3.49 -7.89
N GLU A 109 14.30 -3.35 -6.86
CA GLU A 109 14.11 -4.02 -5.57
C GLU A 109 12.84 -3.54 -4.86
N ASN A 110 12.45 -2.28 -5.05
CA ASN A 110 11.20 -1.75 -4.51
C ASN A 110 9.98 -2.46 -5.12
N ILE A 111 10.06 -2.80 -6.40
CA ILE A 111 8.97 -3.47 -7.13
C ILE A 111 8.97 -4.98 -6.91
N LEU A 112 10.15 -5.60 -7.02
CA LEU A 112 10.28 -7.06 -7.06
C LEU A 112 10.61 -7.69 -5.69
N GLY A 113 11.18 -6.91 -4.78
CA GLY A 113 11.72 -7.43 -3.53
C GLY A 113 13.09 -8.09 -3.71
N GLY A 114 13.51 -8.85 -2.70
CA GLY A 114 14.77 -9.61 -2.74
C GLY A 114 15.98 -8.89 -2.17
N HIS A 115 15.83 -7.64 -1.74
CA HIS A 115 16.85 -6.90 -1.02
C HIS A 115 16.61 -7.00 0.51
N PRO A 116 17.65 -6.95 1.37
CA PRO A 116 17.46 -6.97 2.82
C PRO A 116 16.50 -5.90 3.35
N ASP A 117 16.53 -4.70 2.77
CA ASP A 117 15.62 -3.60 3.12
C ASP A 117 14.23 -3.74 2.48
N HIS A 118 14.11 -4.55 1.42
CA HIS A 118 12.88 -4.81 0.67
C HIS A 118 12.74 -6.29 0.36
N PRO A 119 12.51 -7.15 1.36
CA PRO A 119 12.38 -8.59 1.15
C PRO A 119 11.16 -8.95 0.30
N ILE A 120 10.11 -8.14 0.36
CA ILE A 120 8.88 -8.27 -0.43
C ILE A 120 8.66 -6.95 -1.16
N GLY A 121 8.60 -6.98 -2.49
CA GLY A 121 8.37 -5.79 -3.31
C GLY A 121 6.90 -5.38 -3.40
N ALA A 122 6.65 -4.19 -3.94
CA ALA A 122 5.32 -3.61 -4.11
C ALA A 122 4.36 -4.55 -4.86
N ARG A 123 4.85 -5.23 -5.90
CA ARG A 123 4.06 -6.19 -6.68
C ARG A 123 3.46 -7.30 -5.82
N ASP A 124 4.28 -7.99 -5.05
CA ASP A 124 3.84 -9.14 -4.26
C ASP A 124 3.01 -8.71 -3.06
N ARG A 125 3.27 -7.52 -2.51
CA ARG A 125 2.44 -6.91 -1.47
C ARG A 125 1.03 -6.60 -1.98
N LEU A 126 0.89 -6.08 -3.20
CA LEU A 126 -0.42 -5.83 -3.83
C LEU A 126 -1.18 -7.14 -4.09
N LEU A 127 -0.51 -8.14 -4.64
CA LEU A 127 -1.13 -9.44 -4.93
C LEU A 127 -1.61 -10.15 -3.66
N SER A 128 -0.96 -9.96 -2.54
CA SER A 128 -1.35 -10.56 -1.26
C SER A 128 -2.64 -9.98 -0.66
N GLN A 129 -3.16 -8.87 -1.20
CA GLN A 129 -4.43 -8.26 -0.76
C GLN A 129 -5.66 -8.92 -1.41
N LEU A 130 -5.49 -9.67 -2.48
CA LEU A 130 -6.56 -10.36 -3.20
C LEU A 130 -6.87 -11.73 -2.61
#